data_1faffab60e5f6bd36fd0d5520262ec96
#
_entry.id   1faffab60e5f6bd36fd0d5520262ec96
#
_cell.length_a   1.000
_cell.length_b   1.000
_cell.length_c   1.000
_cell.angle_alpha   90.00
_cell.angle_beta   90.00
_cell.angle_gamma   90.00
#
_symmetry.space_group_name_H-M   'P 1'
#
loop_
_entity.id
_entity.type
_entity.pdbx_description
1 polymer ?
#
loop_
_entity_poly.entity_id
_entity_poly.type
_entity_poly.pdbx_seq_one_letter_code
_entity_poly.pdbx_strand_id
1 'polypeptide(L)'
;KCPYCDFNSHGLGRLPNQTAPEQEYVQALLKDLDRDLPWVQGRKLHSIFFGGGTPSLFSPQAIAEILAGVKQRIPFEADIEITLEANPGTVEKAKFEGFRQAGVNRLSIGIQSFSPDKLKRLGRIHDRDDAIRAAESARNAGFTRFNLDLMHGLPEQSEAEALADLQQAIDLQPDHLSWYQLTLEPNTAFYQAPPPLPDDDTLWQIQQAGQQLIAQAGFQQYEVSGYSLPGSEARHNLNYWQ
;
A
#
# COMPACT_ATOMS: atom_id res chain seq x y z
N LYS A 1 8.38 9.81 8.88
CA LYS A 1 8.79 8.40 8.87
C LYS A 1 8.27 7.72 10.12
N CYS A 2 7.50 6.63 9.95
CA CYS A 2 6.94 5.88 11.07
C CYS A 2 8.04 5.13 11.85
N PRO A 3 7.89 4.92 13.17
CA PRO A 3 8.92 4.33 14.02
C PRO A 3 9.20 2.84 13.72
N TYR A 4 8.31 2.15 13.03
CA TYR A 4 8.45 0.74 12.63
C TYR A 4 8.98 0.56 11.19
N CYS A 5 8.96 1.64 10.37
CA CYS A 5 9.21 1.51 8.94
C CYS A 5 10.72 1.57 8.64
N ASP A 6 11.26 0.56 7.98
CA ASP A 6 12.65 0.45 7.52
C ASP A 6 12.88 1.08 6.15
N PHE A 7 11.82 1.38 5.38
CA PHE A 7 11.94 1.98 4.05
C PHE A 7 12.79 3.25 4.04
N ASN A 8 13.57 3.42 2.99
CA ASN A 8 14.42 4.58 2.79
C ASN A 8 13.58 5.81 2.41
N SER A 9 12.90 6.39 3.39
CA SER A 9 12.03 7.56 3.22
C SER A 9 12.60 8.80 3.90
N HIS A 10 12.52 9.93 3.21
CA HIS A 10 13.03 11.22 3.68
C HIS A 10 11.92 12.26 3.73
N GLY A 11 11.88 13.06 4.79
CA GLY A 11 10.91 14.14 4.93
C GLY A 11 11.15 15.26 3.92
N LEU A 12 10.10 15.74 3.26
CA LEU A 12 10.17 16.85 2.30
C LEU A 12 10.71 18.15 2.90
N GLY A 13 10.56 18.36 4.20
CA GLY A 13 11.07 19.56 4.90
C GLY A 13 12.61 19.70 4.86
N ARG A 14 13.34 18.72 4.38
CA ARG A 14 14.80 18.80 4.13
C ARG A 14 15.13 19.24 2.71
N LEU A 15 14.15 19.33 1.82
CA LEU A 15 14.34 19.73 0.43
C LEU A 15 14.14 21.23 0.25
N PRO A 16 14.85 21.85 -0.70
CA PRO A 16 14.56 23.21 -1.13
C PRO A 16 13.07 23.31 -1.53
N ASN A 17 12.39 24.37 -1.07
CA ASN A 17 10.97 24.61 -1.34
C ASN A 17 9.98 23.55 -0.79
N GLN A 18 10.43 22.58 0.02
CA GLN A 18 9.61 21.52 0.63
C GLN A 18 8.78 20.70 -0.40
N THR A 19 9.23 20.65 -1.65
CA THR A 19 8.58 19.89 -2.72
C THR A 19 9.52 18.80 -3.24
N ALA A 20 8.96 17.67 -3.67
CA ALA A 20 9.72 16.63 -4.34
C ALA A 20 10.20 17.14 -5.72
N PRO A 21 11.46 16.85 -6.13
CA PRO A 21 11.98 17.20 -7.45
C PRO A 21 11.41 16.23 -8.50
N GLU A 22 10.12 16.31 -8.79
CA GLU A 22 9.39 15.33 -9.60
C GLU A 22 9.99 15.15 -11.00
N GLN A 23 10.29 16.25 -11.69
CA GLN A 23 10.85 16.20 -13.04
C GLN A 23 12.20 15.50 -13.09
N GLU A 24 13.10 15.86 -12.18
CA GLU A 24 14.42 15.24 -12.08
C GLU A 24 14.31 13.76 -11.74
N TYR A 25 13.38 13.42 -10.86
CA TYR A 25 13.13 12.03 -10.46
C TYR A 25 12.58 11.20 -11.61
N VAL A 26 11.60 11.70 -12.36
CA VAL A 26 11.05 11.05 -13.56
C VAL A 26 12.16 10.78 -14.59
N GLN A 27 13.00 11.78 -14.87
CA GLN A 27 14.11 11.62 -15.79
C GLN A 27 15.14 10.59 -15.30
N ALA A 28 15.43 10.57 -14.00
CA ALA A 28 16.34 9.59 -13.42
C ALA A 28 15.79 8.16 -13.54
N LEU A 29 14.49 7.94 -13.24
CA LEU A 29 13.83 6.64 -13.39
C LEU A 29 13.86 6.14 -14.84
N LEU A 30 13.54 7.00 -15.79
CA LEU A 30 13.53 6.61 -17.21
C LEU A 30 14.94 6.32 -17.73
N LYS A 31 15.93 7.07 -17.27
CA LYS A 31 17.35 6.81 -17.59
C LYS A 31 17.86 5.50 -16.97
N ASP A 32 17.39 5.17 -15.79
CA ASP A 32 17.72 3.91 -15.12
C ASP A 32 17.10 2.74 -15.88
N LEU A 33 15.81 2.85 -16.25
CA LEU A 33 15.13 1.88 -17.09
C LEU A 33 15.85 1.66 -18.43
N ASP A 34 16.39 2.72 -19.06
CA ASP A 34 17.14 2.59 -20.32
C ASP A 34 18.38 1.67 -20.18
N ARG A 35 18.98 1.61 -18.99
CA ARG A 35 20.10 0.70 -18.71
C ARG A 35 19.66 -0.75 -18.55
N ASP A 36 18.44 -0.96 -18.07
CA ASP A 36 17.88 -2.28 -17.78
C ASP A 36 17.15 -2.91 -18.97
N LEU A 37 16.90 -2.14 -20.04
CA LEU A 37 16.21 -2.64 -21.25
C LEU A 37 16.79 -3.95 -21.82
N PRO A 38 18.12 -4.21 -21.81
CA PRO A 38 18.66 -5.48 -22.29
C PRO A 38 18.12 -6.70 -21.53
N TRP A 39 17.73 -6.53 -20.25
CA TRP A 39 17.18 -7.61 -19.42
C TRP A 39 15.72 -7.90 -19.71
N VAL A 40 15.01 -7.00 -20.39
CA VAL A 40 13.57 -7.17 -20.71
C VAL A 40 13.35 -8.27 -21.75
N GLN A 41 14.31 -8.49 -22.66
CA GLN A 41 14.29 -9.59 -23.64
C GLN A 41 12.99 -9.66 -24.49
N GLY A 42 12.42 -8.51 -24.85
CA GLY A 42 11.18 -8.43 -25.65
C GLY A 42 9.89 -8.80 -24.93
N ARG A 43 9.93 -9.01 -23.61
CA ARG A 43 8.72 -9.28 -22.81
C ARG A 43 7.82 -8.05 -22.75
N LYS A 44 6.53 -8.27 -22.57
CA LYS A 44 5.56 -7.21 -22.25
C LYS A 44 5.41 -7.08 -20.75
N LEU A 45 5.07 -5.87 -20.28
CA LEU A 45 4.72 -5.65 -18.88
C LEU A 45 3.26 -6.05 -18.63
N HIS A 46 3.05 -6.90 -17.63
CA HIS A 46 1.73 -7.30 -17.14
C HIS A 46 1.36 -6.61 -15.82
N SER A 47 2.35 -6.05 -15.11
CA SER A 47 2.11 -5.26 -13.91
C SER A 47 3.16 -4.17 -13.71
N ILE A 48 2.74 -3.05 -13.11
CA ILE A 48 3.59 -1.98 -12.60
C ILE A 48 3.11 -1.67 -11.18
N PHE A 49 4.06 -1.57 -10.24
CA PHE A 49 3.76 -1.23 -8.86
C PHE A 49 4.56 0.01 -8.43
N PHE A 50 3.85 1.08 -8.09
CA PHE A 50 4.45 2.27 -7.49
C PHE A 50 4.41 2.12 -5.98
N GLY A 51 5.56 1.78 -5.40
CA GLY A 51 5.74 1.58 -3.98
C GLY A 51 6.87 2.40 -3.39
N GLY A 52 7.09 2.25 -2.09
CA GLY A 52 8.20 2.84 -1.37
C GLY A 52 7.80 3.80 -0.26
N GLY A 53 8.35 5.02 -0.23
CA GLY A 53 8.05 5.98 0.84
C GLY A 53 6.60 6.44 0.86
N THR A 54 6.18 7.19 -0.15
CA THR A 54 4.78 7.61 -0.35
C THR A 54 4.60 8.06 -1.81
N PRO A 55 4.35 7.13 -2.73
CA PRO A 55 4.21 7.44 -4.16
C PRO A 55 3.08 8.43 -4.46
N SER A 56 2.01 8.41 -3.67
CA SER A 56 0.87 9.33 -3.81
C SER A 56 1.19 10.79 -3.48
N LEU A 57 2.41 11.12 -3.04
CA LEU A 57 2.87 12.51 -2.94
C LEU A 57 3.17 13.10 -4.31
N PHE A 58 3.56 12.27 -5.29
CA PHE A 58 3.77 12.73 -6.66
C PHE A 58 2.48 13.28 -7.28
N SER A 59 2.64 14.19 -8.22
CA SER A 59 1.52 14.68 -9.00
C SER A 59 1.00 13.60 -9.96
N PRO A 60 -0.30 13.59 -10.27
CA PRO A 60 -0.83 12.72 -11.32
C PRO A 60 -0.12 12.89 -12.67
N GLN A 61 0.36 14.09 -12.96
CA GLN A 61 1.11 14.38 -14.16
C GLN A 61 2.47 13.67 -14.18
N ALA A 62 3.21 13.68 -13.08
CA ALA A 62 4.48 12.95 -12.98
C ALA A 62 4.26 11.43 -13.14
N ILE A 63 3.21 10.86 -12.56
CA ILE A 63 2.84 9.46 -12.77
C ILE A 63 2.50 9.17 -14.24
N ALA A 64 1.75 10.05 -14.88
CA ALA A 64 1.44 9.91 -16.30
C ALA A 64 2.70 9.95 -17.18
N GLU A 65 3.65 10.84 -16.88
CA GLU A 65 4.93 10.95 -17.61
C GLU A 65 5.76 9.67 -17.43
N ILE A 66 5.83 9.12 -16.22
CA ILE A 66 6.52 7.84 -15.98
C ILE A 66 5.88 6.73 -16.82
N LEU A 67 4.55 6.57 -16.73
CA LEU A 67 3.84 5.51 -17.46
C LEU A 67 3.99 5.66 -18.98
N ALA A 68 3.92 6.87 -19.51
CA ALA A 68 4.15 7.14 -20.92
C ALA A 68 5.58 6.80 -21.34
N GLY A 69 6.59 7.19 -20.54
CA GLY A 69 8.00 6.91 -20.78
C GLY A 69 8.31 5.41 -20.72
N VAL A 70 7.72 4.68 -19.78
CA VAL A 70 7.85 3.21 -19.68
C VAL A 70 7.20 2.55 -20.90
N LYS A 71 5.98 2.95 -21.27
CA LYS A 71 5.24 2.38 -22.42
C LYS A 71 5.95 2.57 -23.76
N GLN A 72 6.68 3.68 -23.93
CA GLN A 72 7.51 3.92 -25.13
C GLN A 72 8.68 2.93 -25.24
N ARG A 73 9.16 2.38 -24.13
CA ARG A 73 10.30 1.48 -24.05
C ARG A 73 9.92 0.02 -24.00
N ILE A 74 8.88 -0.31 -23.26
CA ILE A 74 8.42 -1.68 -23.03
C ILE A 74 6.92 -1.74 -23.30
N PRO A 75 6.47 -2.58 -24.25
CA PRO A 75 5.05 -2.76 -24.54
C PRO A 75 4.26 -3.23 -23.30
N PHE A 76 3.07 -2.72 -23.11
CA PHE A 76 2.15 -3.17 -22.08
C PHE A 76 1.25 -4.29 -22.61
N GLU A 77 0.85 -5.21 -21.75
CA GLU A 77 -0.29 -6.08 -22.01
C GLU A 77 -1.60 -5.25 -22.03
N ALA A 78 -2.60 -5.77 -22.71
CA ALA A 78 -3.87 -5.05 -22.88
C ALA A 78 -4.60 -4.81 -21.55
N ASP A 79 -4.40 -5.71 -20.60
CA ASP A 79 -5.02 -5.73 -19.28
C ASP A 79 -4.00 -5.52 -18.14
N ILE A 80 -2.92 -4.77 -18.42
CA ILE A 80 -1.87 -4.48 -17.44
C ILE A 80 -2.45 -3.96 -16.11
N GLU A 81 -1.94 -4.49 -14.99
CA GLU A 81 -2.23 -3.97 -13.66
C GLU A 81 -1.25 -2.87 -13.29
N ILE A 82 -1.75 -1.70 -12.92
CA ILE A 82 -0.94 -0.56 -12.49
C ILE A 82 -1.41 -0.13 -11.11
N THR A 83 -0.62 -0.51 -10.09
CA THR A 83 -0.92 -0.23 -8.68
C THR A 83 -0.13 0.97 -8.19
N LEU A 84 -0.76 1.80 -7.35
CA LEU A 84 -0.11 2.92 -6.67
C LEU A 84 -0.42 2.88 -5.17
N GLU A 85 0.62 2.95 -4.34
CA GLU A 85 0.49 3.08 -2.89
C GLU A 85 0.09 4.49 -2.48
N ALA A 86 -0.86 4.57 -1.55
CA ALA A 86 -1.35 5.81 -0.97
C ALA A 86 -1.50 5.71 0.55
N ASN A 87 -1.33 6.84 1.23
CA ASN A 87 -1.63 6.95 2.65
C ASN A 87 -2.87 7.84 2.86
N PRO A 88 -3.80 7.47 3.76
CA PRO A 88 -4.88 8.35 4.18
C PRO A 88 -4.34 9.69 4.69
N GLY A 89 -5.11 10.76 4.58
CA GLY A 89 -4.71 12.11 5.02
C GLY A 89 -3.74 12.84 4.08
N THR A 90 -3.14 12.16 3.09
CA THR A 90 -2.29 12.81 2.07
C THR A 90 -2.95 12.87 0.69
N VAL A 91 -4.12 12.27 0.56
CA VAL A 91 -4.79 12.11 -0.76
C VAL A 91 -6.18 12.71 -0.72
N GLU A 92 -6.38 13.72 -1.55
CA GLU A 92 -7.68 14.28 -1.84
C GLU A 92 -8.35 13.50 -3.00
N LYS A 93 -9.69 13.50 -3.04
CA LYS A 93 -10.48 12.87 -4.11
C LYS A 93 -9.98 13.24 -5.52
N ALA A 94 -9.72 14.53 -5.75
CA ALA A 94 -9.22 15.03 -7.04
C ALA A 94 -7.88 14.39 -7.44
N LYS A 95 -7.05 14.02 -6.48
CA LYS A 95 -5.77 13.36 -6.72
C LYS A 95 -5.96 11.91 -7.18
N PHE A 96 -6.89 11.19 -6.59
CA PHE A 96 -7.24 9.84 -7.03
C PHE A 96 -7.85 9.83 -8.44
N GLU A 97 -8.74 10.78 -8.76
CA GLU A 97 -9.25 10.95 -10.12
C GLU A 97 -8.11 11.21 -11.12
N GLY A 98 -7.14 12.06 -10.75
CA GLY A 98 -5.96 12.32 -11.57
C GLY A 98 -5.08 11.08 -11.78
N PHE A 99 -4.85 10.26 -10.76
CA PHE A 99 -4.11 9.00 -10.90
C PHE A 99 -4.85 8.01 -11.79
N ARG A 100 -6.18 7.94 -11.67
CA ARG A 100 -7.01 7.10 -12.53
C ARG A 100 -6.89 7.53 -14.01
N GLN A 101 -6.92 8.84 -14.26
CA GLN A 101 -6.73 9.41 -15.62
C GLN A 101 -5.30 9.17 -16.14
N ALA A 102 -4.30 9.19 -15.28
CA ALA A 102 -2.91 8.88 -15.62
C ALA A 102 -2.71 7.42 -16.05
N GLY A 103 -3.66 6.52 -15.72
CA GLY A 103 -3.59 5.10 -16.08
C GLY A 103 -3.45 4.14 -14.91
N VAL A 104 -3.36 4.64 -13.66
CA VAL A 104 -3.42 3.78 -12.46
C VAL A 104 -4.79 3.11 -12.41
N ASN A 105 -4.84 1.79 -12.23
CA ASN A 105 -6.10 1.04 -12.20
C ASN A 105 -6.32 0.22 -10.92
N ARG A 106 -5.34 0.24 -10.00
CA ARG A 106 -5.42 -0.36 -8.68
C ARG A 106 -4.76 0.56 -7.64
N LEU A 107 -5.33 0.65 -6.43
CA LEU A 107 -4.72 1.36 -5.30
C LEU A 107 -4.35 0.39 -4.18
N SER A 108 -3.29 0.71 -3.42
CA SER A 108 -2.98 0.10 -2.12
C SER A 108 -3.01 1.21 -1.06
N ILE A 109 -3.90 1.13 -0.09
CA ILE A 109 -4.14 2.21 0.87
C ILE A 109 -3.66 1.77 2.24
N GLY A 110 -2.59 2.41 2.73
CA GLY A 110 -1.94 2.10 3.99
C GLY A 110 -2.71 2.60 5.21
N ILE A 111 -3.76 1.89 5.62
CA ILE A 111 -4.61 2.24 6.77
C ILE A 111 -3.92 1.86 8.08
N GLN A 112 -3.40 0.66 8.18
CA GLN A 112 -2.73 0.02 9.31
C GLN A 112 -3.67 -0.34 10.47
N SER A 113 -4.53 0.56 10.94
CA SER A 113 -5.54 0.37 11.98
C SER A 113 -6.63 1.43 11.88
N PHE A 114 -7.80 1.17 12.42
CA PHE A 114 -8.85 2.17 12.63
C PHE A 114 -8.91 2.66 14.08
N SER A 115 -8.08 2.10 14.97
CA SER A 115 -7.97 2.56 16.36
C SER A 115 -7.09 3.80 16.46
N PRO A 116 -7.61 4.95 16.97
CA PRO A 116 -6.83 6.16 17.14
C PRO A 116 -5.60 5.97 18.04
N ASP A 117 -5.71 5.14 19.08
CA ASP A 117 -4.59 4.84 19.98
C ASP A 117 -3.49 4.06 19.23
N LYS A 118 -3.87 3.02 18.49
CA LYS A 118 -2.90 2.21 17.73
C LYS A 118 -2.23 3.05 16.64
N LEU A 119 -2.97 3.86 15.90
CA LEU A 119 -2.42 4.77 14.90
C LEU A 119 -1.41 5.75 15.51
N LYS A 120 -1.73 6.33 16.67
CA LYS A 120 -0.82 7.22 17.39
C LYS A 120 0.46 6.51 17.80
N ARG A 121 0.38 5.28 18.32
CA ARG A 121 1.54 4.45 18.69
C ARG A 121 2.40 4.09 17.48
N LEU A 122 1.78 3.85 16.33
CA LEU A 122 2.45 3.64 15.05
C LEU A 122 3.07 4.91 14.45
N GLY A 123 2.86 6.08 15.07
CA GLY A 123 3.32 7.36 14.53
C GLY A 123 2.63 7.77 13.23
N ARG A 124 1.40 7.29 13.03
CA ARG A 124 0.58 7.67 11.86
C ARG A 124 -0.04 9.03 12.08
N ILE A 125 -0.17 9.80 11.00
CA ILE A 125 -0.70 11.17 11.03
C ILE A 125 -2.20 11.24 10.73
N HIS A 126 -2.76 10.20 10.12
CA HIS A 126 -4.18 10.09 9.80
C HIS A 126 -4.96 9.47 10.97
N ASP A 127 -6.24 9.77 11.02
CA ASP A 127 -7.19 9.17 11.93
C ASP A 127 -8.11 8.14 11.24
N ARG A 128 -9.08 7.60 12.02
CA ARG A 128 -10.08 6.65 11.52
C ARG A 128 -10.91 7.21 10.36
N ASP A 129 -11.34 8.46 10.49
CA ASP A 129 -12.20 9.09 9.50
C ASP A 129 -11.44 9.37 8.21
N ASP A 130 -10.15 9.72 8.30
CA ASP A 130 -9.26 9.83 7.14
C ASP A 130 -9.15 8.49 6.41
N ALA A 131 -9.01 7.38 7.14
CA ALA A 131 -8.93 6.06 6.58
C ALA A 131 -10.21 5.67 5.81
N ILE A 132 -11.38 5.92 6.41
CA ILE A 132 -12.68 5.67 5.78
C ILE A 132 -12.84 6.55 4.54
N ARG A 133 -12.58 7.85 4.66
CA ARG A 133 -12.65 8.80 3.53
C ARG A 133 -11.72 8.42 2.38
N ALA A 134 -10.55 7.86 2.67
CA ALA A 134 -9.62 7.43 1.61
C ALA A 134 -10.21 6.27 0.79
N ALA A 135 -10.80 5.26 1.43
CA ALA A 135 -11.46 4.15 0.75
C ALA A 135 -12.68 4.61 -0.07
N GLU A 136 -13.53 5.48 0.51
CA GLU A 136 -14.66 6.08 -0.20
C GLU A 136 -14.22 6.93 -1.39
N SER A 137 -13.15 7.73 -1.23
CA SER A 137 -12.60 8.56 -2.30
C SER A 137 -12.03 7.73 -3.43
N ALA A 138 -11.40 6.60 -3.14
CA ALA A 138 -10.94 5.65 -4.15
C ALA A 138 -12.12 5.14 -5.00
N ARG A 139 -13.20 4.69 -4.34
CA ARG A 139 -14.41 4.23 -5.02
C ARG A 139 -15.07 5.34 -5.85
N ASN A 140 -15.20 6.53 -5.28
CA ASN A 140 -15.78 7.70 -5.95
C ASN A 140 -14.94 8.19 -7.14
N ALA A 141 -13.64 7.96 -7.15
CA ALA A 141 -12.75 8.21 -8.28
C ALA A 141 -12.82 7.12 -9.37
N GLY A 142 -13.66 6.09 -9.18
CA GLY A 142 -13.87 5.03 -10.15
C GLY A 142 -12.88 3.86 -10.07
N PHE A 143 -12.14 3.72 -8.96
CA PHE A 143 -11.36 2.52 -8.73
C PHE A 143 -12.28 1.38 -8.30
N THR A 144 -12.30 0.34 -9.11
CA THR A 144 -13.03 -0.91 -8.81
C THR A 144 -12.13 -1.92 -8.11
N ARG A 145 -10.84 -1.70 -8.11
CA ARG A 145 -9.83 -2.54 -7.46
C ARG A 145 -8.99 -1.70 -6.50
N PHE A 146 -9.09 -1.99 -5.21
CA PHE A 146 -8.23 -1.39 -4.20
C PHE A 146 -7.97 -2.33 -3.03
N ASN A 147 -6.76 -2.27 -2.54
CA ASN A 147 -6.30 -2.96 -1.36
C ASN A 147 -6.32 -2.05 -0.14
N LEU A 148 -6.65 -2.60 1.02
CA LEU A 148 -6.44 -1.97 2.31
C LEU A 148 -5.34 -2.72 3.05
N ASP A 149 -4.27 -1.99 3.41
CA ASP A 149 -3.19 -2.54 4.22
C ASP A 149 -3.52 -2.36 5.70
N LEU A 150 -3.55 -3.46 6.44
CA LEU A 150 -3.81 -3.52 7.87
C LEU A 150 -2.72 -4.29 8.59
N MET A 151 -2.41 -3.85 9.79
CA MET A 151 -1.46 -4.51 10.66
C MET A 151 -2.16 -5.10 11.88
N HIS A 152 -1.67 -6.25 12.33
CA HIS A 152 -2.04 -6.83 13.62
C HIS A 152 -0.81 -7.07 14.50
N GLY A 153 -1.01 -7.49 15.74
CA GLY A 153 0.08 -7.60 16.70
C GLY A 153 0.64 -6.23 17.09
N LEU A 154 -0.19 -5.20 17.06
CA LEU A 154 0.17 -3.83 17.41
C LEU A 154 0.45 -3.69 18.91
N PRO A 155 1.16 -2.64 19.34
CA PRO A 155 1.45 -2.45 20.77
C PRO A 155 0.19 -2.54 21.64
N GLU A 156 0.23 -3.47 22.61
CA GLU A 156 -0.89 -3.76 23.53
C GLU A 156 -2.23 -4.07 22.83
N GLN A 157 -2.19 -4.66 21.63
CA GLN A 157 -3.41 -5.01 20.90
C GLN A 157 -4.00 -6.33 21.42
N SER A 158 -5.27 -6.33 21.77
CA SER A 158 -6.04 -7.53 22.04
C SER A 158 -6.59 -8.16 20.76
N GLU A 159 -7.00 -9.42 20.82
CA GLU A 159 -7.70 -10.10 19.73
C GLU A 159 -8.95 -9.32 19.28
N ALA A 160 -9.78 -8.88 20.23
CA ALA A 160 -10.99 -8.12 19.91
C ALA A 160 -10.72 -6.83 19.16
N GLU A 161 -9.64 -6.10 19.49
CA GLU A 161 -9.24 -4.89 18.77
C GLU A 161 -8.73 -5.20 17.35
N ALA A 162 -7.95 -6.28 17.17
CA ALA A 162 -7.49 -6.70 15.85
C ALA A 162 -8.64 -7.10 14.93
N LEU A 163 -9.62 -7.86 15.47
CA LEU A 163 -10.81 -8.26 14.72
C LEU A 163 -11.73 -7.07 14.40
N ALA A 164 -11.83 -6.08 15.29
CA ALA A 164 -12.59 -4.86 15.04
C ALA A 164 -11.99 -4.04 13.89
N ASP A 165 -10.67 -3.91 13.83
CA ASP A 165 -9.96 -3.27 12.70
C ASP A 165 -10.24 -4.01 11.39
N LEU A 166 -10.14 -5.33 11.42
CA LEU A 166 -10.36 -6.18 10.25
C LEU A 166 -11.81 -6.12 9.77
N GLN A 167 -12.79 -6.18 10.69
CA GLN A 167 -14.21 -6.05 10.35
C GLN A 167 -14.51 -4.69 9.71
N GLN A 168 -13.95 -3.61 10.26
CA GLN A 168 -14.12 -2.27 9.68
C GLN A 168 -13.55 -2.19 8.25
N ALA A 169 -12.43 -2.87 7.97
CA ALA A 169 -11.88 -2.93 6.62
C ALA A 169 -12.80 -3.72 5.67
N ILE A 170 -13.35 -4.85 6.11
CA ILE A 170 -14.29 -5.66 5.35
C ILE A 170 -15.57 -4.86 5.03
N ASP A 171 -16.08 -4.09 5.99
CA ASP A 171 -17.26 -3.24 5.82
C ASP A 171 -17.04 -2.13 4.76
N LEU A 172 -15.80 -1.74 4.51
CA LEU A 172 -15.44 -0.83 3.41
C LEU A 172 -15.40 -1.52 2.04
N GLN A 173 -15.66 -2.82 1.97
CA GLN A 173 -15.79 -3.60 0.74
C GLN A 173 -14.61 -3.44 -0.25
N PRO A 174 -13.36 -3.63 0.17
CA PRO A 174 -12.25 -3.74 -0.76
C PRO A 174 -12.35 -5.05 -1.53
N ASP A 175 -11.66 -5.17 -2.66
CA ASP A 175 -11.47 -6.43 -3.37
C ASP A 175 -10.25 -7.21 -2.90
N HIS A 176 -9.38 -6.56 -2.11
CA HIS A 176 -8.14 -7.11 -1.60
C HIS A 176 -7.81 -6.57 -0.20
N LEU A 177 -7.21 -7.41 0.63
CA LEU A 177 -6.69 -7.07 1.95
C LEU A 177 -5.23 -7.54 2.05
N SER A 178 -4.35 -6.65 2.50
CA SER A 178 -3.04 -7.01 3.02
C SER A 178 -3.14 -6.95 4.54
N TRP A 179 -3.09 -8.10 5.20
CA TRP A 179 -3.20 -8.19 6.65
C TRP A 179 -1.98 -8.91 7.21
N TYR A 180 -1.10 -8.16 7.88
CA TYR A 180 0.23 -8.62 8.26
C TYR A 180 0.59 -8.22 9.69
N GLN A 181 1.43 -9.05 10.33
CA GLN A 181 1.91 -8.82 11.68
C GLN A 181 2.96 -7.70 11.72
N LEU A 182 2.89 -6.85 12.74
CA LEU A 182 3.96 -5.89 13.04
C LEU A 182 5.26 -6.65 13.34
N THR A 183 6.31 -6.35 12.56
CA THR A 183 7.67 -6.84 12.76
C THR A 183 8.59 -5.72 13.23
N LEU A 184 9.59 -6.06 14.04
CA LEU A 184 10.59 -5.12 14.54
C LEU A 184 11.82 -5.17 13.63
N GLU A 185 11.79 -4.36 12.57
CA GLU A 185 12.85 -4.36 11.57
C GLU A 185 14.12 -3.63 12.06
N PRO A 186 15.33 -4.16 11.79
CA PRO A 186 16.60 -3.50 12.11
C PRO A 186 16.64 -2.05 11.58
N ASN A 187 17.35 -1.20 12.29
CA ASN A 187 17.51 0.24 11.96
C ASN A 187 16.23 1.08 12.12
N THR A 188 15.19 0.56 12.77
CA THR A 188 13.99 1.31 13.12
C THR A 188 14.00 1.74 14.60
N ALA A 189 13.19 2.75 14.94
CA ALA A 189 13.05 3.18 16.32
C ALA A 189 12.43 2.07 17.20
N PHE A 190 11.49 1.30 16.67
CA PHE A 190 10.86 0.18 17.36
C PHE A 190 11.85 -0.97 17.62
N TYR A 191 12.82 -1.19 16.76
CA TYR A 191 13.88 -2.17 17.02
C TYR A 191 14.80 -1.73 18.14
N GLN A 192 15.15 -0.43 18.20
CA GLN A 192 16.03 0.13 19.24
C GLN A 192 15.33 0.21 20.61
N ALA A 193 14.05 0.51 20.64
CA ALA A 193 13.21 0.62 21.82
C ALA A 193 11.86 -0.06 21.57
N PRO A 194 11.80 -1.40 21.69
CA PRO A 194 10.58 -2.15 21.39
C PRO A 194 9.41 -1.71 22.27
N PRO A 195 8.25 -1.41 21.68
CA PRO A 195 7.04 -1.19 22.45
C PRO A 195 6.55 -2.52 23.06
N PRO A 196 5.67 -2.49 24.07
CA PRO A 196 5.06 -3.71 24.59
C PRO A 196 4.17 -4.34 23.52
N LEU A 197 4.55 -5.51 23.00
CA LEU A 197 3.80 -6.28 22.02
C LEU A 197 3.02 -7.40 22.71
N PRO A 198 1.94 -7.92 22.10
CA PRO A 198 1.28 -9.13 22.53
C PRO A 198 2.26 -10.31 22.57
N ASP A 199 2.04 -11.27 23.45
CA ASP A 199 2.81 -12.52 23.49
C ASP A 199 2.47 -13.44 22.28
N ASP A 200 3.30 -14.47 22.09
CA ASP A 200 3.17 -15.37 20.93
C ASP A 200 1.82 -16.09 20.89
N ASP A 201 1.27 -16.46 22.05
CA ASP A 201 -0.04 -17.13 22.13
C ASP A 201 -1.16 -16.18 21.70
N THR A 202 -1.11 -14.92 22.14
CA THR A 202 -2.05 -13.88 21.73
C THR A 202 -1.92 -13.58 20.23
N LEU A 203 -0.69 -13.46 19.73
CA LEU A 203 -0.43 -13.25 18.29
C LEU A 203 -0.98 -14.38 17.43
N TRP A 204 -0.82 -15.62 17.89
CA TRP A 204 -1.37 -16.80 17.23
C TRP A 204 -2.91 -16.81 17.21
N GLN A 205 -3.54 -16.46 18.36
CA GLN A 205 -5.00 -16.35 18.46
C GLN A 205 -5.53 -15.27 17.50
N ILE A 206 -4.92 -14.09 17.47
CA ILE A 206 -5.25 -13.02 16.53
C ILE A 206 -5.17 -13.53 15.09
N GLN A 207 -4.06 -14.19 14.72
CA GLN A 207 -3.85 -14.70 13.36
C GLN A 207 -4.94 -15.70 12.98
N GLN A 208 -5.26 -16.66 13.83
CA GLN A 208 -6.27 -17.66 13.53
C GLN A 208 -7.68 -17.08 13.44
N ALA A 209 -8.08 -16.25 14.40
CA ALA A 209 -9.40 -15.63 14.41
C ALA A 209 -9.58 -14.68 13.23
N GLY A 210 -8.54 -13.91 12.88
CA GLY A 210 -8.58 -13.02 11.74
C GLY A 210 -8.68 -13.75 10.40
N GLN A 211 -7.92 -14.82 10.21
CA GLN A 211 -8.04 -15.65 9.00
C GLN A 211 -9.44 -16.25 8.83
N GLN A 212 -10.07 -16.68 9.93
CA GLN A 212 -11.44 -17.16 9.89
C GLN A 212 -12.43 -16.05 9.48
N LEU A 213 -12.27 -14.84 10.03
CA LEU A 213 -13.12 -13.69 9.70
C LEU A 213 -12.96 -13.29 8.21
N ILE A 214 -11.73 -13.25 7.71
CA ILE A 214 -11.41 -12.97 6.30
C ILE A 214 -12.08 -14.01 5.38
N ALA A 215 -11.96 -15.30 5.71
CA ALA A 215 -12.55 -16.39 4.93
C ALA A 215 -14.09 -16.34 4.95
N GLN A 216 -14.72 -16.01 6.09
CA GLN A 216 -16.17 -15.83 6.20
C GLN A 216 -16.68 -14.67 5.36
N ALA A 217 -15.87 -13.64 5.15
CA ALA A 217 -16.17 -12.51 4.28
C ALA A 217 -15.93 -12.81 2.77
N GLY A 218 -15.53 -14.04 2.43
CA GLY A 218 -15.36 -14.49 1.04
C GLY A 218 -13.99 -14.25 0.44
N PHE A 219 -13.03 -13.75 1.20
CA PHE A 219 -11.64 -13.58 0.75
C PHE A 219 -10.88 -14.91 0.82
N GLN A 220 -9.95 -15.10 -0.09
CA GLN A 220 -9.05 -16.24 -0.14
C GLN A 220 -7.61 -15.78 0.02
N GLN A 221 -6.85 -16.45 0.87
CA GLN A 221 -5.43 -16.24 0.98
C GLN A 221 -4.73 -16.81 -0.25
N TYR A 222 -3.90 -16.01 -0.95
CA TYR A 222 -3.18 -16.46 -2.13
C TYR A 222 -1.65 -16.26 -1.99
N GLU A 223 -1.23 -15.51 -0.99
CA GLU A 223 0.18 -15.33 -0.60
C GLU A 223 0.27 -15.09 0.92
N VAL A 224 1.48 -14.89 1.48
CA VAL A 224 1.73 -14.90 2.93
C VAL A 224 0.79 -13.99 3.73
N SER A 225 0.56 -12.76 3.26
CA SER A 225 -0.29 -11.76 3.95
C SER A 225 -1.34 -11.15 3.02
N GLY A 226 -1.51 -11.71 1.83
CA GLY A 226 -2.44 -11.21 0.82
C GLY A 226 -3.69 -12.05 0.72
N TYR A 227 -4.83 -11.37 0.83
CA TYR A 227 -6.16 -11.96 0.76
C TYR A 227 -6.98 -11.22 -0.28
N SER A 228 -7.66 -11.93 -1.17
CA SER A 228 -8.48 -11.31 -2.21
C SER A 228 -9.82 -11.99 -2.38
N LEU A 229 -10.78 -11.27 -2.92
CA LEU A 229 -11.93 -11.90 -3.54
C LEU A 229 -11.47 -12.69 -4.77
N PRO A 230 -12.14 -13.79 -5.15
CA PRO A 230 -11.76 -14.60 -6.30
C PRO A 230 -11.59 -13.77 -7.58
N GLY A 231 -10.44 -13.89 -8.23
CA GLY A 231 -10.08 -13.15 -9.44
C GLY A 231 -9.59 -11.72 -9.21
N SER A 232 -9.34 -11.34 -7.95
CA SER A 232 -8.83 -10.02 -7.57
C SER A 232 -7.42 -10.06 -6.98
N GLU A 233 -6.71 -11.17 -7.18
CA GLU A 233 -5.32 -11.31 -6.76
C GLU A 233 -4.45 -10.23 -7.42
N ALA A 234 -3.51 -9.65 -6.65
CA ALA A 234 -2.58 -8.67 -7.18
C ALA A 234 -1.55 -9.36 -8.09
N ARG A 235 -1.53 -9.01 -9.37
CA ARG A 235 -0.60 -9.59 -10.34
C ARG A 235 0.85 -9.34 -9.97
N HIS A 236 1.13 -8.18 -9.38
CA HIS A 236 2.45 -7.86 -8.88
C HIS A 236 2.91 -8.87 -7.81
N ASN A 237 2.03 -9.20 -6.86
CA ASN A 237 2.36 -10.17 -5.81
C ASN A 237 2.56 -11.58 -6.38
N LEU A 238 1.67 -12.02 -7.27
CA LEU A 238 1.79 -13.34 -7.91
C LEU A 238 3.13 -13.52 -8.64
N ASN A 239 3.70 -12.45 -9.18
CA ASN A 239 4.98 -12.49 -9.90
C ASN A 239 6.18 -12.91 -9.02
N TYR A 240 6.07 -12.82 -7.69
CA TYR A 240 7.11 -13.31 -6.78
C TYR A 240 7.02 -14.81 -6.51
N TRP A 241 5.92 -15.44 -6.87
CA TRP A 241 5.64 -16.86 -6.57
C TRP A 241 5.62 -17.77 -7.82
N GLN A 242 5.74 -17.19 -9.00
CA GLN A 242 5.76 -17.86 -10.32
C GLN A 242 7.12 -17.65 -10.99
#